data_318f023196eac9b99d9625b31b2ab3a4
#
_entry.id   318f023196eac9b99d9625b31b2ab3a4
#
_cell.length_a   1.000
_cell.length_b   1.000
_cell.length_c   1.000
_cell.angle_alpha   90.00
_cell.angle_beta   90.00
_cell.angle_gamma   90.00
#
_symmetry.space_group_name_H-M   'P 1'
#
loop_
_entity.id
_entity.type
_entity.pdbx_description
1 polymer ?
#
loop_
_entity_poly.entity_id
_entity_poly.type
_entity_poly.pdbx_seq_one_letter_code
_entity_poly.pdbx_strand_id
1 'polypeptide(L)'
;MAMAERQAHALWEGALASGKGDLEFASSGIGRYPITWASRVEKADGRTSPEELLAASHAACYAMAFSNTLDQAGTPPERLHVTATVSLDPKEGGGIKVTRSALEVTGVVPGLDQEGFQRAAEQGEQNCPISATLRGNVDITVNATLSS
;
A
#
# COMPACT_ATOMS: atom_id res chain seq x y z
N MET A 1 13.14 17.11 -14.33
CA MET A 1 13.88 15.83 -14.29
C MET A 1 13.37 14.99 -13.13
N ALA A 2 13.02 13.71 -13.41
CA ALA A 2 12.60 12.80 -12.36
C ALA A 2 13.77 12.42 -11.44
N MET A 3 13.52 12.34 -10.14
CA MET A 3 14.49 11.82 -9.17
C MET A 3 14.73 10.32 -9.36
N ALA A 4 13.69 9.59 -9.77
CA ALA A 4 13.75 8.16 -10.02
C ALA A 4 12.66 7.75 -11.01
N GLU A 5 12.98 6.76 -11.83
CA GLU A 5 12.03 6.10 -12.73
C GLU A 5 12.10 4.61 -12.48
N ARG A 6 10.94 3.95 -12.44
CA ARG A 6 10.83 2.52 -12.18
C ARG A 6 9.84 1.90 -13.15
N GLN A 7 10.12 0.70 -13.60
CA GLN A 7 9.33 -0.01 -14.61
C GLN A 7 8.91 -1.38 -14.12
N ALA A 8 7.70 -1.73 -14.46
CA ALA A 8 7.17 -3.08 -14.36
C ALA A 8 6.49 -3.42 -15.68
N HIS A 9 6.47 -4.69 -16.04
CA HIS A 9 5.83 -5.17 -17.26
C HIS A 9 4.69 -6.11 -16.89
N ALA A 10 3.62 -6.09 -17.67
CA ALA A 10 2.55 -7.07 -17.59
C ALA A 10 2.29 -7.67 -18.96
N LEU A 11 2.28 -8.99 -19.05
CA LEU A 11 1.83 -9.72 -20.22
C LEU A 11 0.47 -10.34 -19.90
N TRP A 12 -0.49 -10.18 -20.78
CA TRP A 12 -1.81 -10.80 -20.65
C TRP A 12 -2.17 -11.55 -21.91
N GLU A 13 -2.67 -12.76 -21.77
CA GLU A 13 -3.09 -13.61 -22.89
C GLU A 13 -4.53 -14.07 -22.68
N GLY A 14 -5.35 -13.87 -23.70
CA GLY A 14 -6.74 -14.34 -23.71
C GLY A 14 -7.74 -13.31 -23.20
N ALA A 15 -8.98 -13.74 -23.08
CA ALA A 15 -10.08 -12.92 -22.58
C ALA A 15 -9.95 -12.72 -21.07
N LEU A 16 -10.66 -11.72 -20.53
CA LEU A 16 -10.55 -11.36 -19.12
C LEU A 16 -10.81 -12.55 -18.17
N ALA A 17 -11.93 -13.22 -18.34
CA ALA A 17 -12.36 -14.27 -17.40
C ALA A 17 -11.56 -15.57 -17.53
N SER A 18 -11.13 -15.92 -18.73
CA SER A 18 -10.45 -17.19 -19.03
C SER A 18 -8.95 -17.04 -19.27
N GLY A 19 -8.47 -15.81 -19.37
CA GLY A 19 -7.08 -15.52 -19.65
C GLY A 19 -6.17 -15.62 -18.43
N LYS A 20 -4.91 -15.36 -18.67
CA LYS A 20 -3.87 -15.36 -17.64
C LYS A 20 -2.78 -14.37 -17.99
N GLY A 21 -2.04 -13.95 -17.00
CA GLY A 21 -0.92 -13.04 -17.21
C GLY A 21 0.20 -13.25 -16.23
N ASP A 22 1.26 -12.52 -16.48
CA ASP A 22 2.41 -12.41 -15.60
C ASP A 22 2.77 -10.95 -15.42
N LEU A 23 3.19 -10.63 -14.21
CA LEU A 23 3.73 -9.34 -13.85
C LEU A 23 5.23 -9.49 -13.56
N GLU A 24 6.04 -8.59 -14.09
CA GLU A 24 7.49 -8.58 -13.87
C GLU A 24 7.94 -7.23 -13.33
N PHE A 25 8.75 -7.27 -12.27
CA PHE A 25 9.37 -6.07 -11.72
C PHE A 25 10.69 -5.80 -12.47
N ALA A 26 10.60 -5.07 -13.58
CA ALA A 26 11.71 -4.91 -14.51
C ALA A 26 12.89 -4.12 -13.93
N SER A 27 12.61 -3.02 -13.20
CA SER A 27 13.68 -2.16 -12.68
C SER A 27 14.54 -2.84 -11.61
N SER A 28 13.90 -3.59 -10.71
CA SER A 28 14.60 -4.25 -9.61
C SER A 28 15.04 -5.68 -9.94
N GLY A 29 14.33 -6.34 -10.86
CA GLY A 29 14.58 -7.74 -11.18
C GLY A 29 14.19 -8.71 -10.06
N ILE A 30 13.36 -8.28 -9.09
CA ILE A 30 13.05 -9.09 -7.91
C ILE A 30 12.14 -10.28 -8.19
N GLY A 31 11.47 -10.30 -9.35
CA GLY A 31 10.67 -11.47 -9.69
C GLY A 31 9.62 -11.24 -10.75
N ARG A 32 8.98 -12.37 -11.08
CA ARG A 32 7.85 -12.46 -11.99
C ARG A 32 6.74 -13.22 -11.26
N TYR A 33 5.50 -12.71 -11.34
CA TYR A 33 4.39 -13.21 -10.55
C TYR A 33 3.13 -13.38 -11.41
N PRO A 34 2.42 -14.52 -11.28
CA PRO A 34 1.22 -14.77 -12.07
C PRO A 34 0.03 -13.94 -11.57
N ILE A 35 -0.82 -13.55 -12.53
CA ILE A 35 -2.08 -12.86 -12.28
C ILE A 35 -3.20 -13.48 -13.10
N THR A 36 -4.42 -13.50 -12.55
CA THR A 36 -5.64 -13.89 -13.26
C THR A 36 -6.79 -13.00 -12.78
N TRP A 37 -7.91 -13.02 -13.52
CA TRP A 37 -9.11 -12.31 -13.07
C TRP A 37 -9.63 -12.90 -11.76
N ALA A 38 -9.66 -14.23 -11.64
CA ALA A 38 -10.10 -14.91 -10.42
C ALA A 38 -9.22 -14.56 -9.20
N SER A 39 -7.90 -14.45 -9.37
CA SER A 39 -7.02 -14.05 -8.26
C SER A 39 -7.23 -12.61 -7.80
N ARG A 40 -7.82 -11.79 -8.65
CA ARG A 40 -8.15 -10.40 -8.33
C ARG A 40 -9.48 -10.27 -7.57
N VAL A 41 -10.53 -10.99 -8.00
CA VAL A 41 -11.89 -10.76 -7.52
C VAL A 41 -12.45 -11.87 -6.64
N GLU A 42 -11.79 -13.02 -6.58
CA GLU A 42 -12.26 -14.16 -5.80
C GLU A 42 -11.27 -14.52 -4.69
N LYS A 43 -10.25 -15.28 -5.04
CA LYS A 43 -9.28 -15.82 -4.11
C LYS A 43 -7.88 -15.75 -4.72
N ALA A 44 -6.92 -15.28 -3.96
CA ALA A 44 -5.54 -15.09 -4.44
C ALA A 44 -4.91 -16.38 -4.96
N ASP A 45 -5.04 -17.48 -4.22
CA ASP A 45 -4.59 -18.81 -4.63
C ASP A 45 -3.14 -18.83 -5.17
N GLY A 46 -2.24 -18.17 -4.45
CA GLY A 46 -0.82 -18.10 -4.82
C GLY A 46 -0.48 -17.13 -5.94
N ARG A 47 -1.42 -16.30 -6.36
CA ARG A 47 -1.23 -15.27 -7.37
C ARG A 47 -1.44 -13.89 -6.78
N THR A 48 -0.80 -12.90 -7.37
CA THR A 48 -0.97 -11.51 -6.93
C THR A 48 -2.12 -10.82 -7.67
N SER A 49 -2.33 -9.54 -7.35
CA SER A 49 -3.37 -8.70 -7.96
C SER A 49 -2.92 -7.23 -7.96
N PRO A 50 -3.52 -6.37 -8.79
CA PRO A 50 -3.24 -4.94 -8.75
C PRO A 50 -3.50 -4.34 -7.35
N GLU A 51 -4.50 -4.82 -6.64
CA GLU A 51 -4.86 -4.32 -5.31
C GLU A 51 -3.81 -4.70 -4.27
N GLU A 52 -3.26 -5.92 -4.33
CA GLU A 52 -2.15 -6.32 -3.44
C GLU A 52 -0.90 -5.51 -3.73
N LEU A 53 -0.60 -5.24 -5.00
CA LEU A 53 0.54 -4.40 -5.39
C LEU A 53 0.36 -2.96 -4.92
N LEU A 54 -0.85 -2.43 -5.00
CA LEU A 54 -1.17 -1.10 -4.49
C LEU A 54 -1.03 -1.06 -2.96
N ALA A 55 -1.48 -2.10 -2.27
CA ALA A 55 -1.32 -2.26 -0.83
C ALA A 55 0.17 -2.30 -0.45
N ALA A 56 0.98 -3.07 -1.17
CA ALA A 56 2.43 -3.13 -0.95
C ALA A 56 3.09 -1.78 -1.15
N SER A 57 2.74 -1.07 -2.21
CA SER A 57 3.21 0.29 -2.50
C SER A 57 2.86 1.25 -1.37
N HIS A 58 1.61 1.25 -0.94
CA HIS A 58 1.12 2.16 0.10
C HIS A 58 1.77 1.86 1.46
N ALA A 59 1.85 0.58 1.85
CA ALA A 59 2.48 0.18 3.11
C ALA A 59 3.96 0.57 3.15
N ALA A 60 4.71 0.31 2.08
CA ALA A 60 6.14 0.64 2.03
C ALA A 60 6.39 2.16 2.08
N CYS A 61 5.66 2.91 1.28
CA CYS A 61 5.80 4.37 1.23
C CYS A 61 5.39 5.01 2.56
N TYR A 62 4.27 4.58 3.13
CA TYR A 62 3.80 5.07 4.41
C TYR A 62 4.79 4.78 5.55
N ALA A 63 5.34 3.57 5.61
CA ALA A 63 6.33 3.21 6.63
C ALA A 63 7.53 4.16 6.60
N MET A 64 8.04 4.47 5.41
CA MET A 64 9.16 5.41 5.25
C MET A 64 8.76 6.85 5.62
N ALA A 65 7.60 7.31 5.18
CA ALA A 65 7.11 8.65 5.50
C ALA A 65 6.86 8.82 7.00
N PHE A 66 6.27 7.82 7.63
CA PHE A 66 6.02 7.84 9.07
C PHE A 66 7.33 7.78 9.87
N SER A 67 8.26 6.93 9.48
CA SER A 67 9.59 6.90 10.10
C SER A 67 10.28 8.27 10.06
N ASN A 68 10.24 8.91 8.89
CA ASN A 68 10.81 10.25 8.73
C ASN A 68 10.10 11.30 9.59
N THR A 69 8.77 11.24 9.67
CA THR A 69 7.98 12.15 10.52
C THR A 69 8.37 12.02 11.99
N LEU A 70 8.52 10.79 12.48
CA LEU A 70 8.95 10.53 13.85
C LEU A 70 10.39 10.98 14.10
N ASP A 71 11.28 10.73 13.16
CA ASP A 71 12.69 11.12 13.28
C ASP A 71 12.84 12.65 13.34
N GLN A 72 12.14 13.38 12.47
CA GLN A 72 12.16 14.84 12.47
C GLN A 72 11.56 15.45 13.74
N ALA A 73 10.66 14.73 14.40
CA ALA A 73 10.09 15.16 15.69
C ALA A 73 10.98 14.79 16.88
N GLY A 74 12.12 14.15 16.66
CA GLY A 74 13.06 13.76 17.71
C GLY A 74 12.74 12.44 18.40
N THR A 75 11.82 11.67 17.85
CA THR A 75 11.41 10.36 18.38
C THR A 75 11.51 9.29 17.28
N PRO A 76 12.72 8.97 16.81
CA PRO A 76 12.89 7.97 15.75
C PRO A 76 12.36 6.60 16.21
N PRO A 77 11.69 5.84 15.32
CA PRO A 77 11.18 4.54 15.69
C PRO A 77 12.29 3.50 15.72
N GLU A 78 12.19 2.54 16.64
CA GLU A 78 13.00 1.33 16.58
C GLU A 78 12.44 0.37 15.52
N ARG A 79 11.10 0.32 15.42
CA ARG A 79 10.42 -0.56 14.46
C ARG A 79 9.02 -0.05 14.17
N LEU A 80 8.64 -0.12 12.91
CA LEU A 80 7.27 0.07 12.44
C LEU A 80 6.86 -1.14 11.63
N HIS A 81 5.68 -1.67 11.91
CA HIS A 81 5.06 -2.70 11.09
C HIS A 81 3.77 -2.13 10.52
N VAL A 82 3.66 -2.07 9.19
CA VAL A 82 2.51 -1.48 8.49
C VAL A 82 1.81 -2.55 7.68
N THR A 83 0.50 -2.62 7.84
CA THR A 83 -0.39 -3.39 6.97
C THR A 83 -1.30 -2.42 6.25
N ALA A 84 -1.33 -2.48 4.93
CA ALA A 84 -2.31 -1.77 4.12
C ALA A 84 -3.32 -2.78 3.58
N THR A 85 -4.61 -2.47 3.72
CA THR A 85 -5.68 -3.26 3.15
C THR A 85 -6.40 -2.42 2.12
N VAL A 86 -6.29 -2.83 0.85
CA VAL A 86 -6.92 -2.14 -0.28
C VAL A 86 -8.19 -2.88 -0.66
N SER A 87 -9.29 -2.15 -0.76
CA SER A 87 -10.60 -2.69 -1.10
C SER A 87 -10.96 -2.40 -2.54
N LEU A 88 -11.47 -3.42 -3.24
CA LEU A 88 -12.02 -3.34 -4.58
C LEU A 88 -13.51 -3.65 -4.47
N ASP A 89 -14.36 -2.73 -4.89
CA ASP A 89 -15.81 -2.84 -4.75
C ASP A 89 -16.53 -2.61 -6.07
N PRO A 90 -17.74 -3.17 -6.23
CA PRO A 90 -18.61 -2.80 -7.36
C PRO A 90 -18.86 -1.29 -7.35
N LYS A 91 -18.91 -0.73 -8.53
CA LYS A 91 -19.16 0.69 -8.74
C LYS A 91 -20.61 0.90 -9.13
N GLU A 92 -21.25 1.94 -8.60
CA GLU A 92 -22.60 2.34 -9.03
C GLU A 92 -22.59 2.62 -10.54
N GLY A 93 -23.57 2.05 -11.23
CA GLY A 93 -23.66 2.17 -12.69
C GLY A 93 -22.83 1.14 -13.46
N GLY A 94 -22.16 0.22 -12.80
CA GLY A 94 -21.37 -0.86 -13.40
C GLY A 94 -19.86 -0.70 -13.28
N GLY A 95 -19.16 -1.82 -13.35
CA GLY A 95 -17.72 -1.89 -13.20
C GLY A 95 -17.26 -2.02 -11.76
N ILE A 96 -15.97 -1.90 -11.55
CA ILE A 96 -15.33 -2.02 -10.26
C ILE A 96 -14.47 -0.79 -9.96
N LYS A 97 -14.23 -0.54 -8.68
CA LYS A 97 -13.44 0.61 -8.23
C LYS A 97 -12.65 0.25 -6.97
N VAL A 98 -11.42 0.73 -6.91
CA VAL A 98 -10.67 0.74 -5.64
C VAL A 98 -11.29 1.83 -4.77
N THR A 99 -11.79 1.46 -3.59
CA THR A 99 -12.58 2.36 -2.75
C THR A 99 -11.87 2.80 -1.49
N ARG A 100 -10.99 1.98 -0.95
CA ARG A 100 -10.36 2.25 0.34
C ARG A 100 -8.96 1.68 0.42
N SER A 101 -8.09 2.37 1.16
CA SER A 101 -6.81 1.84 1.63
C SER A 101 -6.75 2.10 3.14
N ALA A 102 -6.84 1.03 3.91
CA ALA A 102 -6.77 1.10 5.37
C ALA A 102 -5.35 0.77 5.82
N LEU A 103 -4.73 1.72 6.51
CA LEU A 103 -3.39 1.57 7.06
C LEU A 103 -3.50 1.23 8.56
N GLU A 104 -2.92 0.11 8.93
CA GLU A 104 -2.74 -0.28 10.33
C GLU A 104 -1.26 -0.32 10.63
N VAL A 105 -0.82 0.38 11.66
CA VAL A 105 0.58 0.41 12.03
C VAL A 105 0.76 0.09 13.50
N THR A 106 1.69 -0.80 13.79
CA THR A 106 2.21 -1.00 15.12
C THR A 106 3.66 -0.56 15.16
N GLY A 107 4.07 0.03 16.27
CA GLY A 107 5.42 0.57 16.37
C GLY A 107 6.02 0.49 17.75
N VAL A 108 7.34 0.44 17.79
CA VAL A 108 8.14 0.61 19.00
C VAL A 108 8.87 1.94 18.85
N VAL A 109 8.46 2.93 19.64
CA VAL A 109 8.97 4.32 19.56
C VAL A 109 9.25 4.82 20.97
N PRO A 110 10.51 4.74 21.40
CA PRO A 110 10.89 5.24 22.74
C PRO A 110 10.54 6.71 22.93
N GLY A 111 9.99 7.03 24.10
CA GLY A 111 9.68 8.41 24.46
C GLY A 111 8.33 8.93 23.97
N LEU A 112 7.52 8.09 23.34
CA LEU A 112 6.22 8.49 22.80
C LEU A 112 5.10 7.69 23.48
N ASP A 113 3.98 8.36 23.79
CA ASP A 113 2.77 7.69 24.26
C ASP A 113 1.83 7.33 23.12
N GLN A 114 0.78 6.58 23.42
CA GLN A 114 -0.19 6.11 22.42
C GLN A 114 -0.85 7.27 21.66
N GLU A 115 -1.23 8.33 22.34
CA GLU A 115 -1.86 9.48 21.72
C GLU A 115 -0.90 10.23 20.79
N GLY A 116 0.33 10.42 21.23
CA GLY A 116 1.39 11.00 20.41
C GLY A 116 1.70 10.17 19.19
N PHE A 117 1.72 8.83 19.34
CA PHE A 117 1.94 7.91 18.24
C PHE A 117 0.82 8.00 17.19
N GLN A 118 -0.45 8.05 17.62
CA GLN A 118 -1.59 8.20 16.70
C GLN A 118 -1.52 9.53 15.94
N ARG A 119 -1.22 10.65 16.62
CA ARG A 119 -1.08 11.97 15.96
C ARG A 119 0.06 11.96 14.94
N ALA A 120 1.19 11.38 15.30
CA ALA A 120 2.34 11.27 14.39
C ALA A 120 2.03 10.37 13.19
N ALA A 121 1.26 9.31 13.42
CA ALA A 121 0.81 8.40 12.35
C ALA A 121 -0.06 9.12 11.31
N GLU A 122 -0.98 9.96 11.77
CA GLU A 122 -1.82 10.79 10.90
C GLU A 122 -0.99 11.82 10.13
N GLN A 123 0.00 12.42 10.77
CA GLN A 123 0.92 13.34 10.11
C GLN A 123 1.78 12.60 9.07
N GLY A 124 2.21 11.40 9.36
CA GLY A 124 2.94 10.54 8.41
C GLY A 124 2.13 10.23 7.16
N GLU A 125 0.82 10.03 7.33
CA GLU A 125 -0.08 9.83 6.18
C GLU A 125 -0.14 11.08 5.30
N GLN A 126 -0.21 12.28 5.88
CA GLN A 126 -0.18 13.52 5.14
C GLN A 126 1.13 13.70 4.34
N ASN A 127 2.22 13.16 4.84
CA ASN A 127 3.54 13.26 4.23
C ASN A 127 3.86 12.13 3.24
N CYS A 128 2.96 11.17 3.07
CA CYS A 128 3.17 10.00 2.21
C CYS A 128 2.83 10.30 0.75
N PRO A 129 3.78 10.23 -0.19
CA PRO A 129 3.51 10.51 -1.61
C PRO A 129 2.47 9.58 -2.24
N ILE A 130 2.41 8.32 -1.83
CA ILE A 130 1.39 7.39 -2.35
C ILE A 130 0.01 7.75 -1.79
N SER A 131 -0.10 8.12 -0.50
CA SER A 131 -1.35 8.67 0.04
C SER A 131 -1.81 9.89 -0.77
N ALA A 132 -0.90 10.80 -1.08
CA ALA A 132 -1.20 11.99 -1.88
C ALA A 132 -1.74 11.62 -3.27
N THR A 133 -1.21 10.57 -3.88
CA THR A 133 -1.67 10.05 -5.17
C THR A 133 -3.09 9.48 -5.09
N LEU A 134 -3.41 8.78 -3.99
CA LEU A 134 -4.72 8.12 -3.79
C LEU A 134 -5.80 9.08 -3.29
N ARG A 135 -5.42 10.14 -2.59
CA ARG A 135 -6.35 11.08 -1.94
C ARG A 135 -7.30 11.72 -2.94
N GLY A 136 -8.58 11.76 -2.56
CA GLY A 136 -9.64 12.25 -3.44
C GLY A 136 -10.32 11.16 -4.28
N ASN A 137 -9.68 10.01 -4.47
CA ASN A 137 -10.26 8.87 -5.20
C ASN A 137 -10.49 7.66 -4.30
N VAL A 138 -9.72 7.55 -3.24
CA VAL A 138 -9.70 6.40 -2.32
C VAL A 138 -9.80 6.93 -0.91
N ASP A 139 -10.66 6.33 -0.08
CA ASP A 139 -10.73 6.63 1.34
C ASP A 139 -9.50 6.03 2.05
N ILE A 140 -8.74 6.86 2.73
CA ILE A 140 -7.55 6.44 3.47
C ILE A 140 -7.84 6.55 4.96
N THR A 141 -7.61 5.47 5.69
CA THR A 141 -7.73 5.45 7.15
C THR A 141 -6.40 5.04 7.77
N VAL A 142 -6.11 5.57 8.95
CA VAL A 142 -4.89 5.26 9.71
C VAL A 142 -5.29 4.87 11.13
N ASN A 143 -4.88 3.69 11.55
CA ASN A 143 -5.05 3.19 12.90
C ASN A 143 -3.68 2.77 13.43
N ALA A 144 -3.22 3.43 14.48
CA ALA A 144 -1.88 3.23 15.04
C ALA A 144 -1.95 2.69 16.46
N THR A 145 -1.14 1.68 16.75
CA THR A 145 -1.02 1.07 18.06
C THR A 145 0.44 1.04 18.49
N LEU A 146 0.74 1.71 19.58
CA LEU A 146 2.09 1.71 20.13
C LEU A 146 2.33 0.40 20.86
N SER A 147 3.43 -0.26 20.50
CA SER A 147 3.91 -1.47 21.18
C SER A 147 5.00 -1.14 22.18
N SER A 148 5.10 -1.94 23.18
CA SER A 148 6.16 -1.82 24.19
C SER A 148 7.39 -2.65 23.85
#